data_1522aa32fa9892836da81a39339cae93
#
_entry.id   1522aa32fa9892836da81a39339cae93
#
_cell.length_a   1.000
_cell.length_b   1.000
_cell.length_c   1.000
_cell.angle_alpha   90.00
_cell.angle_beta   90.00
_cell.angle_gamma   90.00
#
_symmetry.space_group_name_H-M   'P 1'
#
loop_
_entity.id
_entity.type
_entity.pdbx_description
1 polymer ?
#
loop_
_entity_poly.entity_id
_entity_poly.type
_entity_poly.pdbx_seq_one_letter_code
_entity_poly.pdbx_strand_id
1 'polypeptide(L)'
;MALEAKINRWSRFDRKNYFYADLPQGYQISQLYHPLVGEGEVEVLVDEQDAESAKRIGIERIHVEQDAGKLMHDQHATMSYVDLNRCGVALMEIVSKPDMRSPAEAGAYLRKLRAILRYVGSCDGNMEEGSMRADVNVSVRKPGGEFGTRTETKNVNSVRFVMAVVEHEAKRQVELLESGGTVAQETRLFDPDKNVTRSLRSKEDAHDYRYFPDPDLLPLELDEAFLDDCAKSLPELPDDKRKRYEGLGITPYNASVLTAEVETARWFDALLEAGVEPKQGSNWVVAELFGALNRRGESIEQSPVSPTQAAELLKLVADGTISGTIAKQVFEIMLETGQGAAAIVEERGLRQTSDTGAIDAAIEKVLAANADKVADYKGGKQQLFGFFVGQTMKAMAGKANPQLVNERLRAKLG
;
A
#
# COMPACT_ATOMS: atom_id res chain seq x y z
N MET A 1 21.20 -1.90 -2.11
CA MET A 1 20.79 -3.31 -2.13
C MET A 1 19.33 -3.44 -2.58
N ALA A 2 18.34 -3.00 -1.81
CA ALA A 2 16.91 -3.13 -2.18
C ALA A 2 16.48 -2.45 -3.50
N LEU A 3 17.30 -1.60 -4.08
CA LEU A 3 17.08 -0.91 -5.37
C LEU A 3 18.11 -1.37 -6.42
N GLU A 4 18.73 -2.53 -6.24
CA GLU A 4 19.76 -3.08 -7.13
C GLU A 4 20.85 -2.07 -7.49
N ALA A 5 21.08 -1.09 -6.61
CA ALA A 5 21.95 0.04 -6.87
C ALA A 5 23.41 -0.26 -6.49
N LYS A 6 24.33 0.38 -7.20
CA LYS A 6 25.76 0.29 -6.96
C LYS A 6 26.12 1.01 -5.64
N ILE A 7 26.57 0.27 -4.64
CA ILE A 7 27.07 0.86 -3.39
C ILE A 7 28.51 1.30 -3.60
N ASN A 8 28.80 2.57 -3.31
CA ASN A 8 30.14 3.12 -3.36
C ASN A 8 30.84 2.84 -2.03
N ARG A 9 31.94 2.08 -2.06
CA ARG A 9 32.68 1.71 -0.86
C ARG A 9 33.40 2.86 -0.20
N TRP A 10 33.62 3.93 -0.94
CA TRP A 10 34.17 5.18 -0.48
C TRP A 10 33.25 6.31 -0.86
N SER A 11 32.88 7.12 0.11
CA SER A 11 32.04 8.31 -0.08
C SER A 11 32.51 9.44 0.83
N ARG A 12 32.06 10.66 0.54
CA ARG A 12 32.49 11.84 1.29
C ARG A 12 31.32 12.79 1.47
N PHE A 13 31.30 13.42 2.64
CA PHE A 13 30.39 14.51 2.91
C PHE A 13 30.97 15.86 2.49
N ASP A 14 30.09 16.70 1.95
CA ASP A 14 30.37 18.06 1.53
C ASP A 14 29.46 19.02 2.32
N ARG A 15 29.89 20.29 2.49
CA ARG A 15 29.03 21.37 3.01
C ARG A 15 28.33 22.04 1.85
N LYS A 16 26.99 22.03 1.90
CA LYS A 16 26.10 22.80 1.01
C LYS A 16 25.73 24.08 1.72
N ASN A 17 26.30 25.21 1.28
CA ASN A 17 26.19 26.46 2.01
C ASN A 17 24.94 27.24 1.58
N TYR A 18 24.07 27.50 2.53
CA TYR A 18 22.90 28.37 2.39
C TYR A 18 22.38 28.78 3.76
N PHE A 19 21.65 29.90 3.82
CA PHE A 19 21.25 30.51 5.08
C PHE A 19 19.74 30.54 5.22
N TYR A 20 19.22 29.74 6.17
CA TYR A 20 17.84 29.77 6.60
C TYR A 20 17.80 29.67 8.13
N ALA A 21 16.76 30.23 8.75
CA ALA A 21 16.62 30.22 10.20
C ALA A 21 16.47 28.79 10.78
N ASP A 22 15.95 27.86 10.00
CA ASP A 22 15.83 26.43 10.34
C ASP A 22 17.10 25.61 10.06
N LEU A 23 18.17 26.26 9.61
CA LEU A 23 19.50 25.68 9.42
C LEU A 23 20.55 26.56 10.12
N PRO A 24 20.63 26.54 11.47
CA PRO A 24 21.38 27.55 12.25
C PRO A 24 22.85 27.62 11.94
N GLN A 25 23.51 26.51 11.54
CA GLN A 25 24.94 26.48 11.19
C GLN A 25 25.25 27.17 9.85
N GLY A 26 24.23 27.48 9.02
CA GLY A 26 24.41 28.13 7.72
C GLY A 26 24.90 27.21 6.60
N TYR A 27 24.93 25.91 6.82
CA TYR A 27 25.22 24.89 5.81
C TYR A 27 24.49 23.61 6.12
N GLN A 28 24.26 22.77 5.11
CA GLN A 28 23.76 21.41 5.22
C GLN A 28 24.89 20.43 4.89
N ILE A 29 25.12 19.46 5.74
CA ILE A 29 25.96 18.30 5.40
C ILE A 29 25.22 17.49 4.36
N SER A 30 25.88 17.21 3.22
CA SER A 30 25.29 16.50 2.08
C SER A 30 26.40 15.77 1.29
N GLN A 31 26.07 15.18 0.17
CA GLN A 31 27.03 14.48 -0.71
C GLN A 31 26.76 14.88 -2.16
N LEU A 32 27.64 15.66 -2.76
CA LEU A 32 27.48 16.09 -4.17
C LEU A 32 28.25 15.18 -5.13
N TYR A 33 29.56 15.08 -4.95
CA TYR A 33 30.45 14.43 -5.92
C TYR A 33 30.70 12.94 -5.61
N HIS A 34 30.50 12.54 -4.37
CA HIS A 34 30.81 11.19 -3.90
C HIS A 34 29.66 10.65 -3.08
N PRO A 35 28.49 10.41 -3.71
CA PRO A 35 27.32 9.87 -2.99
C PRO A 35 27.58 8.45 -2.51
N LEU A 36 26.90 8.04 -1.44
CA LEU A 36 26.98 6.69 -0.88
C LEU A 36 26.55 5.62 -1.87
N VAL A 37 25.51 5.92 -2.67
CA VAL A 37 24.93 4.99 -3.63
C VAL A 37 24.88 5.64 -5.01
N GLY A 38 25.36 4.91 -6.00
CA GLY A 38 25.32 5.28 -7.41
C GLY A 38 24.05 4.81 -8.11
N GLU A 39 24.20 4.48 -9.40
CA GLU A 39 23.08 4.06 -10.23
C GLU A 39 22.45 2.75 -9.77
N GLY A 40 21.15 2.67 -9.94
CA GLY A 40 20.31 1.50 -9.68
C GLY A 40 19.02 1.56 -10.47
N GLU A 41 18.10 0.67 -10.16
CA GLU A 41 16.79 0.66 -10.80
C GLU A 41 15.73 0.09 -9.86
N VAL A 42 14.48 0.39 -10.17
CA VAL A 42 13.32 -0.20 -9.50
C VAL A 42 12.26 -0.55 -10.54
N GLU A 43 11.74 -1.75 -10.47
CA GLU A 43 10.60 -2.18 -11.27
C GLU A 43 9.30 -1.78 -10.57
N VAL A 44 8.40 -1.15 -11.32
CA VAL A 44 7.09 -0.74 -10.84
C VAL A 44 6.00 -1.35 -11.70
N LEU A 45 4.89 -1.76 -11.10
CA LEU A 45 3.66 -2.08 -11.81
C LEU A 45 2.79 -0.83 -11.86
N VAL A 46 2.48 -0.37 -13.07
CA VAL A 46 1.60 0.79 -13.27
C VAL A 46 0.15 0.41 -13.03
N ASP A 47 -0.23 -0.79 -13.46
CA ASP A 47 -1.48 -1.47 -13.14
C ASP A 47 -1.16 -2.79 -12.41
N GLU A 48 -1.60 -2.91 -11.17
CA GLU A 48 -1.35 -4.07 -10.31
C GLU A 48 -2.04 -5.36 -10.80
N GLN A 49 -3.00 -5.25 -11.73
CA GLN A 49 -3.70 -6.37 -12.35
C GLN A 49 -3.04 -6.82 -13.65
N ASP A 50 -2.14 -6.02 -14.22
CA ASP A 50 -1.47 -6.27 -15.48
C ASP A 50 0.05 -6.35 -15.30
N ALA A 51 0.58 -7.57 -15.33
CA ALA A 51 2.02 -7.80 -15.25
C ALA A 51 2.80 -7.19 -16.44
N GLU A 52 2.15 -6.99 -17.59
CA GLU A 52 2.77 -6.35 -18.77
C GLU A 52 2.93 -4.83 -18.58
N SER A 53 2.25 -4.25 -17.57
CA SER A 53 2.41 -2.85 -17.17
C SER A 53 3.72 -2.57 -16.42
N ALA A 54 4.54 -3.60 -16.19
CA ALA A 54 5.83 -3.50 -15.51
C ALA A 54 6.76 -2.51 -16.25
N LYS A 55 7.33 -1.57 -15.49
CA LYS A 55 8.27 -0.59 -16.01
C LYS A 55 9.47 -0.46 -15.08
N ARG A 56 10.66 -0.42 -15.67
CA ARG A 56 11.89 -0.11 -14.95
C ARG A 56 12.15 1.38 -14.94
N ILE A 57 12.36 1.92 -13.75
CA ILE A 57 12.71 3.32 -13.51
C ILE A 57 14.11 3.34 -12.93
N GLY A 58 15.03 4.02 -13.62
CA GLY A 58 16.40 4.18 -13.18
C GLY A 58 16.49 5.08 -11.94
N ILE A 59 17.37 4.71 -11.04
CA ILE A 59 17.86 5.56 -9.95
C ILE A 59 19.21 6.12 -10.41
N GLU A 60 19.37 7.44 -10.33
CA GLU A 60 20.65 8.08 -10.65
C GLU A 60 21.64 7.94 -9.49
N ARG A 61 21.15 8.21 -8.28
CA ARG A 61 21.94 8.10 -7.05
C ARG A 61 21.05 8.15 -5.82
N ILE A 62 21.62 7.73 -4.70
CA ILE A 62 21.09 8.03 -3.37
C ILE A 62 22.22 8.67 -2.58
N HIS A 63 22.00 9.83 -2.03
CA HIS A 63 22.94 10.46 -1.13
C HIS A 63 22.35 10.71 0.24
N VAL A 64 23.22 10.78 1.23
CA VAL A 64 22.87 11.03 2.63
C VAL A 64 23.15 12.48 2.96
N GLU A 65 22.20 13.09 3.65
CA GLU A 65 22.33 14.48 4.07
C GLU A 65 21.69 14.72 5.45
N GLN A 66 21.89 15.89 5.96
CA GLN A 66 21.32 16.37 7.20
C GLN A 66 19.97 17.02 6.92
N ASP A 67 18.91 16.62 7.65
CA ASP A 67 17.63 17.32 7.54
C ASP A 67 17.70 18.71 8.20
N ALA A 68 16.98 19.68 7.64
CA ALA A 68 16.78 21.01 8.23
C ALA A 68 15.66 20.96 9.28
N GLY A 69 15.54 22.03 10.06
CA GLY A 69 14.39 22.27 10.90
C GLY A 69 13.13 22.62 10.07
N LYS A 70 12.17 23.25 10.71
CA LYS A 70 10.92 23.67 10.08
C LYS A 70 10.58 25.11 10.45
N LEU A 71 10.22 25.93 9.45
CA LEU A 71 9.65 27.26 9.66
C LEU A 71 8.13 27.12 9.70
N MET A 72 7.51 27.64 10.77
CA MET A 72 6.07 27.66 10.99
C MET A 72 5.56 29.08 10.84
N HIS A 73 4.76 29.34 9.79
CA HIS A 73 4.27 30.68 9.44
C HIS A 73 2.80 30.89 9.79
N ASP A 74 2.09 29.85 10.19
CA ASP A 74 0.65 29.78 10.39
C ASP A 74 0.23 30.04 11.86
N GLN A 75 1.18 29.99 12.78
CA GLN A 75 0.90 30.11 14.22
C GLN A 75 0.75 31.55 14.71
N HIS A 76 1.20 32.54 13.94
CA HIS A 76 1.10 33.96 14.31
C HIS A 76 1.02 34.86 13.08
N ALA A 77 0.26 35.95 13.16
CA ALA A 77 0.00 36.84 12.01
C ALA A 77 1.25 37.57 11.47
N THR A 78 2.26 37.82 12.30
CA THR A 78 3.45 38.62 11.95
C THR A 78 4.77 38.00 12.37
N MET A 79 4.76 36.84 13.01
CA MET A 79 5.97 36.13 13.45
C MET A 79 6.00 34.72 12.85
N SER A 80 7.20 34.29 12.52
CA SER A 80 7.46 32.87 12.17
C SER A 80 8.19 32.20 13.32
N TYR A 81 7.81 30.99 13.63
CA TYR A 81 8.50 30.16 14.62
C TYR A 81 9.45 29.19 13.95
N VAL A 82 10.52 28.83 14.64
CA VAL A 82 11.51 27.86 14.16
C VAL A 82 11.42 26.62 15.04
N ASP A 83 11.10 25.49 14.43
CA ASP A 83 11.14 24.18 15.06
C ASP A 83 12.40 23.45 14.60
N LEU A 84 13.31 23.17 15.53
CA LEU A 84 14.59 22.51 15.28
C LEU A 84 14.57 21.02 15.65
N ASN A 85 13.42 20.43 16.01
CA ASN A 85 13.36 19.02 16.44
C ASN A 85 13.87 18.03 15.39
N ARG A 86 13.75 18.37 14.10
CA ARG A 86 14.26 17.55 12.99
C ARG A 86 15.64 17.94 12.50
N CYS A 87 16.16 19.08 12.94
CA CYS A 87 17.45 19.60 12.50
C CYS A 87 18.56 18.60 12.85
N GLY A 88 19.30 18.14 11.84
CA GLY A 88 20.37 17.19 12.01
C GLY A 88 19.97 15.71 11.95
N VAL A 89 18.69 15.38 11.82
CA VAL A 89 18.26 14.00 11.56
C VAL A 89 18.81 13.54 10.20
N ALA A 90 19.24 12.27 10.11
CA ALA A 90 19.72 11.71 8.86
C ALA A 90 18.59 11.67 7.83
N LEU A 91 18.82 12.25 6.66
CA LEU A 91 17.93 12.29 5.50
C LEU A 91 18.64 11.59 4.34
N MET A 92 17.91 10.84 3.54
CA MET A 92 18.41 10.36 2.25
C MET A 92 17.59 10.96 1.11
N GLU A 93 18.28 11.41 0.07
CA GLU A 93 17.65 11.84 -1.17
C GLU A 93 17.84 10.78 -2.24
N ILE A 94 16.72 10.27 -2.77
CA ILE A 94 16.69 9.29 -3.86
C ILE A 94 16.36 10.03 -5.14
N VAL A 95 17.30 10.09 -6.06
CA VAL A 95 17.15 10.80 -7.33
C VAL A 95 16.86 9.80 -8.44
N SER A 96 15.69 9.91 -9.07
CA SER A 96 15.33 9.08 -10.22
C SER A 96 15.94 9.62 -11.53
N LYS A 97 16.19 8.72 -12.50
CA LYS A 97 16.39 9.11 -13.90
C LYS A 97 15.05 9.60 -14.49
N PRO A 98 15.08 10.40 -15.57
CA PRO A 98 13.86 10.95 -16.17
C PRO A 98 13.16 9.93 -17.08
N ASP A 99 12.80 8.77 -16.50
CA ASP A 99 12.22 7.63 -17.23
C ASP A 99 10.70 7.58 -17.19
N MET A 100 10.08 8.26 -16.22
CA MET A 100 8.62 8.31 -16.07
C MET A 100 7.96 9.14 -17.18
N ARG A 101 6.80 8.69 -17.68
CA ARG A 101 6.09 9.28 -18.81
C ARG A 101 4.63 9.60 -18.52
N SER A 102 4.14 9.27 -17.32
CA SER A 102 2.75 9.52 -16.95
C SER A 102 2.60 9.79 -15.46
N PRO A 103 1.50 10.43 -15.02
CA PRO A 103 1.14 10.54 -13.61
C PRO A 103 1.04 9.17 -12.91
N ALA A 104 0.49 8.16 -13.61
CA ALA A 104 0.33 6.81 -13.07
C ALA A 104 1.69 6.16 -12.76
N GLU A 105 2.67 6.29 -13.66
CA GLU A 105 4.03 5.82 -13.44
C GLU A 105 4.71 6.51 -12.25
N ALA A 106 4.55 7.83 -12.11
CA ALA A 106 5.07 8.57 -10.98
C ALA A 106 4.44 8.12 -9.64
N GLY A 107 3.14 7.88 -9.66
CA GLY A 107 2.42 7.34 -8.50
C GLY A 107 2.87 5.93 -8.13
N ALA A 108 3.03 5.04 -9.12
CA ALA A 108 3.52 3.67 -8.92
C ALA A 108 4.95 3.66 -8.36
N TYR A 109 5.83 4.50 -8.91
CA TYR A 109 7.20 4.66 -8.44
C TYR A 109 7.26 5.09 -6.97
N LEU A 110 6.49 6.10 -6.58
CA LEU A 110 6.50 6.61 -5.22
C LEU A 110 5.92 5.58 -4.22
N ARG A 111 4.84 4.88 -4.58
CA ARG A 111 4.30 3.78 -3.76
C ARG A 111 5.33 2.66 -3.57
N LYS A 112 6.02 2.28 -4.65
CA LYS A 112 7.06 1.24 -4.59
C LYS A 112 8.21 1.64 -3.68
N LEU A 113 8.75 2.85 -3.81
CA LEU A 113 9.81 3.33 -2.92
C LEU A 113 9.37 3.35 -1.47
N ARG A 114 8.15 3.87 -1.19
CA ARG A 114 7.59 3.89 0.15
C ARG A 114 7.51 2.48 0.75
N ALA A 115 7.00 1.51 -0.02
CA ALA A 115 6.93 0.13 0.43
C ALA A 115 8.33 -0.43 0.75
N ILE A 116 9.31 -0.27 -0.14
CA ILE A 116 10.68 -0.74 0.08
C ILE A 116 11.28 -0.12 1.35
N LEU A 117 11.17 1.20 1.53
CA LEU A 117 11.71 1.92 2.68
C LEU A 117 11.11 1.42 4.01
N ARG A 118 9.82 1.11 4.02
CA ARG A 118 9.13 0.54 5.19
C ARG A 118 9.55 -0.91 5.45
N TYR A 119 9.68 -1.72 4.42
CA TYR A 119 10.13 -3.11 4.56
C TYR A 119 11.53 -3.21 5.12
N VAL A 120 12.47 -2.37 4.65
CA VAL A 120 13.83 -2.33 5.18
C VAL A 120 13.95 -1.58 6.52
N GLY A 121 12.86 -0.96 6.98
CA GLY A 121 12.80 -0.29 8.29
C GLY A 121 13.56 1.03 8.37
N SER A 122 13.92 1.65 7.24
CA SER A 122 14.66 2.91 7.23
C SER A 122 13.77 4.17 7.28
N CYS A 123 12.47 4.04 6.98
CA CYS A 123 11.51 5.14 7.05
C CYS A 123 10.10 4.57 7.27
N ASP A 124 9.25 5.29 8.01
CA ASP A 124 7.82 4.95 8.16
C ASP A 124 6.99 5.29 6.92
N GLY A 125 7.55 6.09 6.01
CA GLY A 125 6.90 6.49 4.76
C GLY A 125 5.69 7.40 4.93
N ASN A 126 5.54 8.06 6.10
CA ASN A 126 4.42 8.96 6.35
C ASN A 126 4.67 10.32 5.69
N MET A 127 3.99 10.52 4.55
CA MET A 127 4.11 11.77 3.79
C MET A 127 3.40 12.94 4.45
N GLU A 128 2.31 12.70 5.19
CA GLU A 128 1.55 13.75 5.86
C GLU A 128 2.33 14.35 7.03
N GLU A 129 3.09 13.52 7.74
CA GLU A 129 3.99 13.95 8.82
C GLU A 129 5.36 14.44 8.31
N GLY A 130 5.60 14.28 6.99
CA GLY A 130 6.83 14.72 6.34
C GLY A 130 8.04 13.80 6.55
N SER A 131 7.83 12.54 6.99
CA SER A 131 8.88 11.51 7.04
C SER A 131 9.34 11.12 5.63
N MET A 132 8.47 11.28 4.64
CA MET A 132 8.78 11.13 3.23
C MET A 132 8.21 12.32 2.46
N ARG A 133 9.00 12.92 1.57
CA ARG A 133 8.62 14.08 0.74
C ARG A 133 9.01 13.80 -0.70
N ALA A 134 8.34 14.46 -1.64
CA ALA A 134 8.69 14.38 -3.05
C ALA A 134 8.84 15.77 -3.66
N ASP A 135 9.93 15.98 -4.38
CA ASP A 135 10.13 17.11 -5.28
C ASP A 135 9.89 16.61 -6.71
N VAL A 136 8.96 17.23 -7.42
CA VAL A 136 8.48 16.76 -8.72
C VAL A 136 9.04 17.63 -9.85
N ASN A 137 9.94 17.05 -10.66
CA ASN A 137 10.51 17.68 -11.82
C ASN A 137 9.75 17.26 -13.08
N VAL A 138 9.17 18.22 -13.81
CA VAL A 138 8.40 17.98 -15.04
C VAL A 138 8.97 18.77 -16.21
N SER A 139 9.16 18.11 -17.34
CA SER A 139 9.38 18.73 -18.64
C SER A 139 8.59 17.98 -19.71
N VAL A 140 8.27 18.65 -20.81
CA VAL A 140 7.56 18.04 -21.93
C VAL A 140 8.41 18.10 -23.19
N ARG A 141 8.24 17.11 -24.07
CA ARG A 141 8.88 17.03 -25.38
C ARG A 141 7.99 16.32 -26.39
N LYS A 142 8.24 16.55 -27.67
CA LYS A 142 7.66 15.71 -28.72
C LYS A 142 8.28 14.30 -28.67
N PRO A 143 7.53 13.24 -29.04
CA PRO A 143 8.10 11.90 -29.12
C PRO A 143 9.41 11.87 -29.92
N GLY A 144 10.46 11.27 -29.35
CA GLY A 144 11.79 11.19 -29.97
C GLY A 144 12.63 12.48 -29.90
N GLY A 145 12.10 13.59 -29.38
CA GLY A 145 12.85 14.85 -29.22
C GLY A 145 13.72 14.87 -27.96
N GLU A 146 14.55 15.91 -27.83
CA GLU A 146 15.32 16.17 -26.62
C GLU A 146 14.42 16.61 -25.45
N PHE A 147 14.90 16.46 -24.22
CA PHE A 147 14.18 16.92 -23.05
C PHE A 147 13.96 18.44 -23.08
N GLY A 148 12.75 18.86 -22.78
CA GLY A 148 12.41 20.27 -22.64
C GLY A 148 12.92 20.87 -21.32
N THR A 149 12.70 22.17 -21.15
CA THR A 149 12.99 22.86 -19.90
C THR A 149 12.12 22.33 -18.78
N ARG A 150 12.74 21.96 -17.69
CA ARG A 150 12.03 21.41 -16.52
C ARG A 150 11.58 22.50 -15.55
N THR A 151 10.44 22.29 -14.92
CA THR A 151 10.02 22.99 -13.71
C THR A 151 10.08 22.04 -12.53
N GLU A 152 10.41 22.55 -11.35
CA GLU A 152 10.45 21.81 -10.11
C GLU A 152 9.29 22.22 -9.22
N THR A 153 8.46 21.28 -8.76
CA THR A 153 7.43 21.53 -7.75
C THR A 153 7.85 20.90 -6.44
N LYS A 154 8.04 21.74 -5.41
CA LYS A 154 8.59 21.31 -4.13
C LYS A 154 7.54 20.85 -3.15
N ASN A 155 8.01 19.95 -2.25
CA ASN A 155 7.32 19.54 -1.04
C ASN A 155 5.91 19.01 -1.27
N VAL A 156 5.79 18.08 -2.23
CA VAL A 156 4.51 17.43 -2.52
C VAL A 156 4.34 16.25 -1.55
N ASN A 157 3.34 16.33 -0.67
CA ASN A 157 3.19 15.50 0.52
C ASN A 157 2.17 14.35 0.37
N SER A 158 1.81 13.96 -0.83
CA SER A 158 1.03 12.73 -1.07
C SER A 158 1.23 12.20 -2.48
N VAL A 159 1.04 10.90 -2.66
CA VAL A 159 1.09 10.25 -3.98
C VAL A 159 0.07 10.88 -4.94
N ARG A 160 -1.14 11.15 -4.46
CA ARG A 160 -2.19 11.79 -5.23
C ARG A 160 -1.77 13.17 -5.74
N PHE A 161 -1.12 13.95 -4.89
CA PHE A 161 -0.66 15.29 -5.27
C PHE A 161 0.53 15.22 -6.25
N VAL A 162 1.43 14.23 -6.11
CA VAL A 162 2.48 14.00 -7.11
C VAL A 162 1.89 13.74 -8.49
N MET A 163 0.89 12.87 -8.57
CA MET A 163 0.20 12.58 -9.84
C MET A 163 -0.49 13.83 -10.41
N ALA A 164 -1.17 14.60 -9.56
CA ALA A 164 -1.84 15.83 -9.95
C ALA A 164 -0.86 16.90 -10.46
N VAL A 165 0.30 17.06 -9.80
CA VAL A 165 1.36 17.97 -10.23
C VAL A 165 1.91 17.58 -11.60
N VAL A 166 2.21 16.29 -11.82
CA VAL A 166 2.72 15.81 -13.11
C VAL A 166 1.71 16.10 -14.22
N GLU A 167 0.44 15.82 -14.01
CA GLU A 167 -0.62 16.07 -14.99
C GLU A 167 -0.79 17.55 -15.27
N HIS A 168 -0.90 18.37 -14.22
CA HIS A 168 -1.08 19.83 -14.35
C HIS A 168 0.10 20.50 -15.06
N GLU A 169 1.34 20.20 -14.62
CA GLU A 169 2.53 20.81 -15.21
C GLU A 169 2.76 20.36 -16.65
N ALA A 170 2.55 19.09 -16.97
CA ALA A 170 2.65 18.62 -18.36
C ALA A 170 1.66 19.37 -19.26
N LYS A 171 0.40 19.48 -18.84
CA LYS A 171 -0.63 20.20 -19.59
C LYS A 171 -0.30 21.69 -19.75
N ARG A 172 0.06 22.37 -18.65
CA ARG A 172 0.44 23.78 -18.67
C ARG A 172 1.61 24.07 -19.62
N GLN A 173 2.66 23.22 -19.59
CA GLN A 173 3.82 23.39 -20.45
C GLN A 173 3.48 23.14 -21.92
N VAL A 174 2.66 22.16 -22.25
CA VAL A 174 2.18 21.92 -23.62
C VAL A 174 1.38 23.13 -24.12
N GLU A 175 0.41 23.62 -23.38
CA GLU A 175 -0.41 24.78 -23.74
C GLU A 175 0.46 26.03 -23.97
N LEU A 176 1.46 26.26 -23.11
CA LEU A 176 2.40 27.38 -23.25
C LEU A 176 3.22 27.27 -24.53
N LEU A 177 3.79 26.09 -24.81
CA LEU A 177 4.62 25.87 -26.01
C LEU A 177 3.80 25.92 -27.28
N GLU A 178 2.58 25.41 -27.31
CA GLU A 178 1.68 25.47 -28.46
C GLU A 178 1.20 26.91 -28.77
N SER A 179 1.08 27.74 -27.72
CA SER A 179 0.81 29.18 -27.92
C SER A 179 2.02 30.02 -28.37
N GLY A 180 3.17 29.37 -28.59
CA GLY A 180 4.40 30.05 -29.00
C GLY A 180 5.21 30.65 -27.84
N GLY A 181 4.85 30.35 -26.60
CA GLY A 181 5.61 30.76 -25.42
C GLY A 181 6.81 29.84 -25.14
N THR A 182 7.53 30.12 -24.07
CA THR A 182 8.68 29.35 -23.62
C THR A 182 8.52 28.95 -22.14
N VAL A 183 8.94 27.73 -21.80
CA VAL A 183 8.95 27.27 -20.39
C VAL A 183 10.21 27.86 -19.73
N ALA A 184 10.00 28.64 -18.68
CA ALA A 184 11.09 29.10 -17.81
C ALA A 184 11.47 28.00 -16.81
N GLN A 185 12.76 27.85 -16.52
CA GLN A 185 13.22 26.99 -15.46
C GLN A 185 13.00 27.67 -14.11
N GLU A 186 12.03 27.17 -13.35
CA GLU A 186 11.59 27.77 -12.10
C GLU A 186 11.21 26.72 -11.05
N THR A 187 11.20 27.14 -9.80
CA THR A 187 10.60 26.39 -8.69
C THR A 187 9.15 26.84 -8.53
N ARG A 188 8.26 25.88 -8.39
CA ARG A 188 6.82 26.09 -8.28
C ARG A 188 6.30 25.53 -6.95
N LEU A 189 5.16 26.03 -6.51
CA LEU A 189 4.41 25.55 -5.37
C LEU A 189 3.06 24.98 -5.84
N PHE A 190 2.67 23.83 -5.35
CA PHE A 190 1.36 23.25 -5.63
C PHE A 190 0.30 23.76 -4.65
N ASP A 191 -0.84 24.16 -5.17
CA ASP A 191 -2.04 24.54 -4.43
C ASP A 191 -3.05 23.39 -4.56
N PRO A 192 -3.23 22.55 -3.51
CA PRO A 192 -4.07 21.36 -3.59
C PRO A 192 -5.56 21.68 -3.69
N ASP A 193 -6.02 22.83 -3.17
CA ASP A 193 -7.44 23.22 -3.20
C ASP A 193 -7.88 23.60 -4.61
N LYS A 194 -6.98 24.26 -5.34
CA LYS A 194 -7.21 24.70 -6.72
C LYS A 194 -6.69 23.72 -7.76
N ASN A 195 -5.93 22.73 -7.34
CA ASN A 195 -5.23 21.78 -8.22
C ASN A 195 -4.36 22.48 -9.29
N VAL A 196 -3.62 23.51 -8.92
CA VAL A 196 -2.75 24.28 -9.80
C VAL A 196 -1.37 24.50 -9.18
N THR A 197 -0.38 24.76 -10.02
CA THR A 197 0.93 25.22 -9.57
C THR A 197 1.08 26.71 -9.79
N ARG A 198 1.87 27.38 -8.94
CA ARG A 198 2.25 28.79 -9.11
C ARG A 198 3.76 28.96 -8.92
N SER A 199 4.34 29.92 -9.64
CA SER A 199 5.75 30.23 -9.48
C SER A 199 6.06 30.67 -8.06
N LEU A 200 7.11 30.10 -7.48
CA LEU A 200 7.62 30.47 -6.16
C LEU A 200 8.82 31.42 -6.30
N ARG A 201 9.74 31.10 -7.21
CA ARG A 201 10.90 31.93 -7.56
C ARG A 201 11.44 31.55 -8.95
N SER A 202 12.04 32.52 -9.65
CA SER A 202 12.77 32.27 -10.89
C SER A 202 14.18 31.71 -10.61
N LYS A 203 14.80 31.10 -11.61
CA LYS A 203 16.15 30.53 -11.52
C LYS A 203 17.27 31.56 -11.46
N GLU A 204 16.98 32.83 -11.74
CA GLU A 204 17.96 33.94 -11.58
C GLU A 204 18.46 34.04 -10.13
N ASP A 205 17.69 33.51 -9.16
CA ASP A 205 18.05 33.36 -7.75
C ASP A 205 18.69 31.99 -7.42
N ALA A 206 19.20 31.23 -8.42
CA ALA A 206 19.86 29.96 -8.16
C ALA A 206 21.11 30.19 -7.30
N HIS A 207 21.05 29.78 -6.05
CA HIS A 207 22.16 29.91 -5.14
C HIS A 207 23.31 29.01 -5.61
N ASP A 208 24.51 29.58 -5.78
CA ASP A 208 25.74 28.83 -5.80
C ASP A 208 26.02 28.35 -4.36
N TYR A 209 25.72 27.08 -4.11
CA TYR A 209 25.91 26.51 -2.77
C TYR A 209 27.36 26.32 -2.38
N ARG A 210 28.33 26.59 -3.26
CA ARG A 210 29.77 26.57 -2.99
C ARG A 210 30.18 25.33 -2.22
N TYR A 211 29.83 24.16 -2.75
CA TYR A 211 30.17 22.89 -2.13
C TYR A 211 31.66 22.74 -1.94
N PHE A 212 32.06 22.29 -0.75
CA PHE A 212 33.41 21.85 -0.44
C PHE A 212 33.38 20.69 0.56
N PRO A 213 34.42 19.85 0.61
CA PRO A 213 34.51 18.75 1.58
C PRO A 213 34.32 19.25 3.01
N ASP A 214 33.49 18.55 3.79
CA ASP A 214 33.36 18.87 5.20
C ASP A 214 34.66 18.56 5.91
N PRO A 215 35.32 19.54 6.57
CA PRO A 215 36.64 19.32 7.19
C PRO A 215 36.55 18.54 8.48
N ASP A 216 35.39 18.42 9.10
CA ASP A 216 35.18 17.75 10.37
C ASP A 216 34.79 16.28 10.21
N LEU A 217 34.44 15.86 8.98
CA LEU A 217 34.04 14.49 8.70
C LEU A 217 35.07 13.77 7.82
N LEU A 218 35.53 12.65 8.30
CA LEU A 218 36.37 11.75 7.51
C LEU A 218 35.56 11.12 6.38
N PRO A 219 36.18 10.71 5.26
CA PRO A 219 35.53 9.88 4.27
C PRO A 219 34.91 8.63 4.91
N LEU A 220 33.77 8.24 4.41
CA LEU A 220 33.07 7.03 4.81
C LEU A 220 33.61 5.86 3.95
N GLU A 221 34.19 4.88 4.60
CA GLU A 221 34.70 3.66 3.96
C GLU A 221 33.85 2.47 4.44
N LEU A 222 33.27 1.74 3.48
CA LEU A 222 32.49 0.54 3.75
C LEU A 222 33.30 -0.71 3.40
N ASP A 223 33.61 -1.50 4.40
CA ASP A 223 34.25 -2.78 4.20
C ASP A 223 33.30 -3.90 3.78
N GLU A 224 33.86 -5.04 3.34
CA GLU A 224 33.06 -6.21 2.91
C GLU A 224 32.21 -6.76 4.05
N ALA A 225 32.74 -6.81 5.27
CA ALA A 225 32.03 -7.39 6.39
C ALA A 225 30.75 -6.61 6.71
N PHE A 226 30.82 -5.28 6.69
CA PHE A 226 29.64 -4.42 6.86
C PHE A 226 28.62 -4.62 5.75
N LEU A 227 29.06 -4.70 4.49
CA LEU A 227 28.16 -4.93 3.34
C LEU A 227 27.51 -6.30 3.40
N ASP A 228 28.25 -7.33 3.79
CA ASP A 228 27.72 -8.68 3.98
C ASP A 228 26.69 -8.74 5.10
N ASP A 229 26.93 -8.05 6.21
CA ASP A 229 25.97 -7.99 7.32
C ASP A 229 24.68 -7.24 6.91
N CYS A 230 24.81 -6.15 6.17
CA CYS A 230 23.65 -5.47 5.58
C CYS A 230 22.87 -6.38 4.63
N ALA A 231 23.56 -7.14 3.77
CA ALA A 231 22.92 -8.06 2.84
C ALA A 231 22.19 -9.20 3.56
N LYS A 232 22.77 -9.76 4.64
CA LYS A 232 22.12 -10.80 5.46
C LYS A 232 20.92 -10.29 6.25
N SER A 233 20.93 -9.02 6.64
CA SER A 233 19.85 -8.39 7.38
C SER A 233 18.71 -7.89 6.50
N LEU A 234 18.88 -7.91 5.16
CA LEU A 234 17.85 -7.47 4.23
C LEU A 234 16.64 -8.39 4.32
N PRO A 235 15.45 -7.87 4.65
CA PRO A 235 14.22 -8.69 4.68
C PRO A 235 13.80 -9.10 3.27
N GLU A 236 12.90 -10.08 3.18
CA GLU A 236 12.19 -10.37 1.93
C GLU A 236 11.47 -9.10 1.44
N LEU A 237 11.83 -8.64 0.25
CA LEU A 237 11.30 -7.40 -0.33
C LEU A 237 9.86 -7.57 -0.85
N PRO A 238 9.10 -6.47 -1.03
CA PRO A 238 7.70 -6.54 -1.47
C PRO A 238 7.48 -7.37 -2.74
N ASP A 239 8.36 -7.27 -3.73
CA ASP A 239 8.22 -8.00 -4.99
C ASP A 239 8.46 -9.49 -4.86
N ASP A 240 9.48 -9.89 -4.08
CA ASP A 240 9.78 -11.30 -3.83
C ASP A 240 8.64 -11.94 -3.02
N LYS A 241 8.14 -11.20 -2.03
CA LYS A 241 6.99 -11.63 -1.24
C LYS A 241 5.73 -11.76 -2.10
N ARG A 242 5.46 -10.82 -2.99
CA ARG A 242 4.34 -10.88 -3.94
C ARG A 242 4.46 -12.11 -4.84
N LYS A 243 5.63 -12.34 -5.44
CA LYS A 243 5.90 -13.54 -6.25
C LYS A 243 5.70 -14.83 -5.46
N ARG A 244 6.15 -14.85 -4.20
CA ARG A 244 5.93 -16.00 -3.30
C ARG A 244 4.44 -16.24 -3.07
N TYR A 245 3.64 -15.21 -2.81
CA TYR A 245 2.20 -15.34 -2.63
C TYR A 245 1.50 -15.81 -3.92
N GLU A 246 1.86 -15.28 -5.07
CA GLU A 246 1.36 -15.76 -6.38
C GLU A 246 1.72 -17.24 -6.60
N GLY A 247 2.92 -17.65 -6.23
CA GLY A 247 3.37 -19.06 -6.26
C GLY A 247 2.57 -19.99 -5.35
N LEU A 248 1.92 -19.46 -4.31
CA LEU A 248 0.97 -20.17 -3.44
C LEU A 248 -0.47 -20.21 -4.00
N GLY A 249 -0.70 -19.70 -5.22
CA GLY A 249 -2.00 -19.67 -5.87
C GLY A 249 -2.89 -18.49 -5.48
N ILE A 250 -2.34 -17.47 -4.82
CA ILE A 250 -3.03 -16.20 -4.55
C ILE A 250 -3.09 -15.39 -5.84
N THR A 251 -4.20 -14.69 -6.07
CA THR A 251 -4.34 -13.85 -7.27
C THR A 251 -3.35 -12.68 -7.24
N PRO A 252 -2.86 -12.20 -8.42
CA PRO A 252 -1.95 -11.05 -8.48
C PRO A 252 -2.47 -9.82 -7.73
N TYR A 253 -3.75 -9.54 -7.85
CA TYR A 253 -4.41 -8.45 -7.13
C TYR A 253 -4.30 -8.61 -5.61
N ASN A 254 -4.71 -9.78 -5.07
CA ASN A 254 -4.64 -10.00 -3.62
C ASN A 254 -3.18 -10.00 -3.14
N ALA A 255 -2.25 -10.57 -3.91
CA ALA A 255 -0.84 -10.57 -3.57
C ALA A 255 -0.27 -9.14 -3.49
N SER A 256 -0.63 -8.27 -4.44
CA SER A 256 -0.25 -6.86 -4.44
C SER A 256 -0.82 -6.11 -3.23
N VAL A 257 -2.11 -6.27 -2.95
CA VAL A 257 -2.78 -5.65 -1.79
C VAL A 257 -2.16 -6.10 -0.47
N LEU A 258 -1.86 -7.39 -0.33
CA LEU A 258 -1.30 -7.97 0.91
C LEU A 258 0.18 -7.59 1.14
N THR A 259 0.90 -7.18 0.10
CA THR A 259 2.31 -6.79 0.19
C THR A 259 2.53 -5.28 0.16
N ALA A 260 1.49 -4.48 -0.05
CA ALA A 260 1.59 -3.02 -0.13
C ALA A 260 2.13 -2.39 1.17
N GLU A 261 1.73 -2.93 2.33
CA GLU A 261 2.15 -2.48 3.65
C GLU A 261 2.81 -3.64 4.42
N VAL A 262 3.95 -3.37 5.03
CA VAL A 262 4.76 -4.40 5.72
C VAL A 262 4.00 -5.07 6.87
N GLU A 263 3.17 -4.32 7.60
CA GLU A 263 2.37 -4.83 8.70
C GLU A 263 1.31 -5.82 8.22
N THR A 264 0.67 -5.50 7.10
CA THR A 264 -0.28 -6.39 6.43
C THR A 264 0.39 -7.69 6.00
N ALA A 265 1.56 -7.59 5.40
CA ALA A 265 2.32 -8.76 4.96
C ALA A 265 2.75 -9.64 6.14
N ARG A 266 3.22 -9.05 7.24
CA ARG A 266 3.57 -9.78 8.47
C ARG A 266 2.36 -10.47 9.09
N TRP A 267 1.23 -9.77 9.15
CA TRP A 267 -0.01 -10.34 9.67
C TRP A 267 -0.47 -11.53 8.82
N PHE A 268 -0.39 -11.40 7.50
CA PHE A 268 -0.78 -12.47 6.57
C PHE A 268 0.19 -13.65 6.60
N ASP A 269 1.50 -13.42 6.70
CA ASP A 269 2.48 -14.50 6.90
C ASP A 269 2.17 -15.29 8.18
N ALA A 270 1.84 -14.63 9.29
CA ALA A 270 1.44 -15.29 10.52
C ALA A 270 0.13 -16.10 10.37
N LEU A 271 -0.81 -15.65 9.53
CA LEU A 271 -2.01 -16.41 9.19
C LEU A 271 -1.67 -17.70 8.42
N LEU A 272 -0.74 -17.62 7.46
CA LEU A 272 -0.25 -18.80 6.71
C LEU A 272 0.49 -19.78 7.62
N GLU A 273 1.34 -19.29 8.52
CA GLU A 273 2.04 -20.09 9.53
C GLU A 273 1.08 -20.82 10.46
N ALA A 274 -0.09 -20.24 10.75
CA ALA A 274 -1.16 -20.89 11.50
C ALA A 274 -1.91 -21.98 10.69
N GLY A 275 -1.49 -22.25 9.44
CA GLY A 275 -1.94 -23.38 8.61
C GLY A 275 -3.21 -23.12 7.79
N VAL A 276 -3.52 -21.86 7.51
CA VAL A 276 -4.64 -21.50 6.61
C VAL A 276 -4.25 -21.73 5.16
N GLU A 277 -5.18 -22.22 4.36
CA GLU A 277 -5.00 -22.36 2.91
C GLU A 277 -4.81 -20.97 2.28
N PRO A 278 -3.73 -20.73 1.49
CA PRO A 278 -3.34 -19.40 1.05
C PRO A 278 -4.42 -18.63 0.29
N LYS A 279 -5.11 -19.28 -0.64
CA LYS A 279 -6.15 -18.65 -1.45
C LYS A 279 -7.38 -18.28 -0.61
N GLN A 280 -7.79 -19.17 0.31
CA GLN A 280 -8.89 -18.90 1.23
C GLN A 280 -8.53 -17.74 2.18
N GLY A 281 -7.34 -17.79 2.79
CA GLY A 281 -6.85 -16.76 3.69
C GLY A 281 -6.78 -15.39 3.02
N SER A 282 -6.20 -15.32 1.82
CA SER A 282 -6.07 -14.06 1.07
C SER A 282 -7.42 -13.44 0.73
N ASN A 283 -8.37 -14.23 0.26
CA ASN A 283 -9.72 -13.77 -0.05
C ASN A 283 -10.43 -13.24 1.19
N TRP A 284 -10.30 -13.94 2.31
CA TRP A 284 -10.94 -13.53 3.56
C TRP A 284 -10.33 -12.24 4.12
N VAL A 285 -9.00 -12.11 4.11
CA VAL A 285 -8.32 -10.90 4.58
C VAL A 285 -8.72 -9.68 3.75
N VAL A 286 -8.66 -9.81 2.43
CA VAL A 286 -8.94 -8.68 1.52
C VAL A 286 -10.42 -8.30 1.54
N ALA A 287 -11.34 -9.26 1.58
CA ALA A 287 -12.77 -8.98 1.51
C ALA A 287 -13.39 -8.68 2.88
N GLU A 288 -13.14 -9.52 3.89
CA GLU A 288 -13.87 -9.46 5.16
C GLU A 288 -13.08 -8.64 6.21
N LEU A 289 -11.81 -8.95 6.45
CA LEU A 289 -11.01 -8.27 7.47
C LEU A 289 -10.80 -6.80 7.12
N PHE A 290 -10.31 -6.49 5.92
CA PHE A 290 -10.11 -5.10 5.51
C PHE A 290 -11.42 -4.33 5.43
N GLY A 291 -12.50 -4.98 4.97
CA GLY A 291 -13.82 -4.37 4.98
C GLY A 291 -14.28 -3.98 6.39
N ALA A 292 -14.00 -4.81 7.39
CA ALA A 292 -14.32 -4.52 8.78
C ALA A 292 -13.44 -3.42 9.37
N LEU A 293 -12.12 -3.49 9.18
CA LEU A 293 -11.17 -2.49 9.68
C LEU A 293 -11.44 -1.11 9.07
N ASN A 294 -11.71 -1.04 7.76
CA ASN A 294 -12.04 0.22 7.09
C ASN A 294 -13.31 0.88 7.66
N ARG A 295 -14.36 0.10 7.98
CA ARG A 295 -15.57 0.64 8.63
C ARG A 295 -15.29 1.19 10.03
N ARG A 296 -14.27 0.66 10.70
CA ARG A 296 -13.87 1.07 12.05
C ARG A 296 -12.82 2.17 12.05
N GLY A 297 -12.22 2.48 10.90
CA GLY A 297 -11.09 3.42 10.77
C GLY A 297 -9.82 2.90 11.45
N GLU A 298 -9.64 1.59 11.51
CA GLU A 298 -8.52 0.90 12.18
C GLU A 298 -7.53 0.35 11.16
N SER A 299 -6.24 0.33 11.51
CA SER A 299 -5.19 -0.38 10.75
C SER A 299 -5.17 -1.86 11.10
N ILE A 300 -4.42 -2.66 10.31
CA ILE A 300 -4.23 -4.09 10.55
C ILE A 300 -3.58 -4.37 11.93
N GLU A 301 -2.70 -3.48 12.39
CA GLU A 301 -2.04 -3.58 13.70
C GLU A 301 -3.01 -3.36 14.87
N GLN A 302 -4.07 -2.59 14.62
CA GLN A 302 -5.13 -2.32 15.59
C GLN A 302 -6.24 -3.37 15.56
N SER A 303 -6.13 -4.38 14.68
CA SER A 303 -7.15 -5.42 14.55
C SER A 303 -7.41 -6.11 15.88
N PRO A 304 -8.67 -6.16 16.35
CA PRO A 304 -9.05 -6.94 17.53
C PRO A 304 -8.90 -8.45 17.32
N VAL A 305 -8.82 -8.90 16.07
CA VAL A 305 -8.70 -10.29 15.69
C VAL A 305 -7.26 -10.57 15.25
N SER A 306 -6.57 -11.42 15.99
CA SER A 306 -5.20 -11.85 15.67
C SER A 306 -5.17 -12.86 14.51
N PRO A 307 -3.99 -13.07 13.86
CA PRO A 307 -3.83 -14.09 12.81
C PRO A 307 -4.24 -15.49 13.27
N THR A 308 -3.92 -15.86 14.50
CA THR A 308 -4.28 -17.17 15.08
C THR A 308 -5.78 -17.34 15.31
N GLN A 309 -6.46 -16.29 15.75
CA GLN A 309 -7.92 -16.31 15.89
C GLN A 309 -8.62 -16.37 14.53
N ALA A 310 -8.10 -15.64 13.54
CA ALA A 310 -8.59 -15.72 12.16
C ALA A 310 -8.38 -17.13 11.57
N ALA A 311 -7.24 -17.75 11.83
CA ALA A 311 -6.96 -19.12 11.42
C ALA A 311 -7.94 -20.12 12.05
N GLU A 312 -8.25 -19.96 13.35
CA GLU A 312 -9.26 -20.76 14.03
C GLU A 312 -10.63 -20.65 13.34
N LEU A 313 -11.07 -19.42 13.04
CA LEU A 313 -12.35 -19.17 12.35
C LEU A 313 -12.38 -19.85 10.98
N LEU A 314 -11.33 -19.65 10.18
CA LEU A 314 -11.24 -20.20 8.82
C LEU A 314 -11.17 -21.74 8.83
N LYS A 315 -10.53 -22.33 9.83
CA LYS A 315 -10.48 -23.78 10.02
C LYS A 315 -11.86 -24.35 10.34
N LEU A 316 -12.65 -23.68 11.20
CA LEU A 316 -14.04 -24.09 11.50
C LEU A 316 -14.95 -24.05 10.26
N VAL A 317 -14.63 -23.18 9.30
CA VAL A 317 -15.32 -23.15 8.00
C VAL A 317 -14.84 -24.30 7.11
N ALA A 318 -13.53 -24.50 7.02
CA ALA A 318 -12.93 -25.50 6.15
C ALA A 318 -13.31 -26.94 6.54
N ASP A 319 -13.42 -27.24 7.83
CA ASP A 319 -13.82 -28.54 8.35
C ASP A 319 -15.36 -28.73 8.40
N GLY A 320 -16.13 -27.71 8.01
CA GLY A 320 -17.59 -27.76 7.98
C GLY A 320 -18.28 -27.66 9.36
N THR A 321 -17.53 -27.28 10.40
CA THR A 321 -18.11 -27.03 11.74
C THR A 321 -19.10 -25.90 11.73
N ILE A 322 -18.83 -24.84 10.93
CA ILE A 322 -19.74 -23.71 10.69
C ILE A 322 -19.85 -23.38 9.20
N SER A 323 -20.98 -22.81 8.81
CA SER A 323 -21.16 -22.28 7.43
C SER A 323 -20.51 -20.92 7.26
N GLY A 324 -20.25 -20.51 6.01
CA GLY A 324 -19.74 -19.17 5.72
C GLY A 324 -20.63 -18.03 6.25
N THR A 325 -21.95 -18.24 6.31
CA THR A 325 -22.88 -17.26 6.91
C THR A 325 -22.68 -17.15 8.41
N ILE A 326 -22.50 -18.29 9.10
CA ILE A 326 -22.23 -18.30 10.53
C ILE A 326 -20.85 -17.70 10.80
N ALA A 327 -19.85 -17.98 9.95
CA ALA A 327 -18.52 -17.42 10.10
C ALA A 327 -18.53 -15.87 10.11
N LYS A 328 -19.36 -15.24 9.28
CA LYS A 328 -19.53 -13.77 9.32
C LYS A 328 -20.11 -13.28 10.64
N GLN A 329 -21.10 -13.98 11.19
CA GLN A 329 -21.67 -13.65 12.52
C GLN A 329 -20.63 -13.83 13.63
N VAL A 330 -19.89 -14.92 13.61
CA VAL A 330 -18.81 -15.18 14.56
C VAL A 330 -17.73 -14.10 14.45
N PHE A 331 -17.34 -13.73 13.24
CA PHE A 331 -16.33 -12.70 13.01
C PHE A 331 -16.76 -11.33 13.57
N GLU A 332 -18.00 -10.90 13.36
CA GLU A 332 -18.51 -9.65 13.96
C GLU A 332 -18.46 -9.69 15.51
N ILE A 333 -18.79 -10.83 16.13
CA ILE A 333 -18.68 -10.99 17.59
C ILE A 333 -17.19 -10.95 18.02
N MET A 334 -16.29 -11.58 17.26
CA MET A 334 -14.84 -11.53 17.52
C MET A 334 -14.33 -10.10 17.51
N LEU A 335 -14.76 -9.28 16.53
CA LEU A 335 -14.40 -7.86 16.42
C LEU A 335 -14.88 -7.02 17.60
N GLU A 336 -16.03 -7.37 18.18
CA GLU A 336 -16.61 -6.65 19.34
C GLU A 336 -16.01 -7.10 20.67
N THR A 337 -15.74 -8.39 20.82
CA THR A 337 -15.41 -8.98 22.12
C THR A 337 -13.95 -9.41 22.27
N GLY A 338 -13.23 -9.60 21.16
CA GLY A 338 -11.89 -10.18 21.15
C GLY A 338 -11.84 -11.67 21.48
N GLN A 339 -12.99 -12.34 21.63
CA GLN A 339 -13.06 -13.79 21.94
C GLN A 339 -12.61 -14.64 20.74
N GLY A 340 -12.12 -15.87 21.00
CA GLY A 340 -11.78 -16.84 19.97
C GLY A 340 -13.03 -17.44 19.31
N ALA A 341 -12.90 -17.83 18.04
CA ALA A 341 -14.01 -18.30 17.22
C ALA A 341 -14.67 -19.57 17.80
N ALA A 342 -13.87 -20.54 18.26
CA ALA A 342 -14.40 -21.78 18.85
C ALA A 342 -15.22 -21.52 20.10
N ALA A 343 -14.78 -20.61 20.97
CA ALA A 343 -15.51 -20.24 22.18
C ALA A 343 -16.89 -19.66 21.87
N ILE A 344 -16.95 -18.74 20.90
CA ILE A 344 -18.20 -18.12 20.44
C ILE A 344 -19.14 -19.16 19.84
N VAL A 345 -18.61 -20.08 19.02
CA VAL A 345 -19.40 -21.14 18.38
C VAL A 345 -20.03 -22.07 19.44
N GLU A 346 -19.27 -22.42 20.46
CA GLU A 346 -19.80 -23.26 21.56
C GLU A 346 -20.82 -22.50 22.42
N GLU A 347 -20.48 -21.31 22.88
CA GLU A 347 -21.34 -20.50 23.76
C GLU A 347 -22.69 -20.19 23.10
N ARG A 348 -22.69 -19.91 21.81
CA ARG A 348 -23.89 -19.54 21.03
C ARG A 348 -24.56 -20.76 20.36
N GLY A 349 -24.01 -21.96 20.51
CA GLY A 349 -24.51 -23.16 19.87
C GLY A 349 -24.61 -23.02 18.34
N LEU A 350 -23.58 -22.48 17.70
CA LEU A 350 -23.55 -22.12 16.26
C LEU A 350 -23.01 -23.24 15.37
N ARG A 351 -22.73 -24.44 15.95
CA ARG A 351 -22.28 -25.58 15.14
C ARG A 351 -23.29 -25.91 14.06
N GLN A 352 -22.80 -26.24 12.90
CA GLN A 352 -23.60 -26.71 11.78
C GLN A 352 -24.14 -28.10 12.10
N THR A 353 -25.41 -28.34 11.82
CA THR A 353 -26.01 -29.67 11.99
C THR A 353 -26.03 -30.41 10.65
N SER A 354 -25.56 -31.65 10.68
CA SER A 354 -25.66 -32.61 9.58
C SER A 354 -26.73 -33.70 9.91
N ASP A 355 -27.56 -33.47 10.94
CA ASP A 355 -28.68 -34.37 11.28
C ASP A 355 -29.70 -34.38 10.13
N THR A 356 -29.67 -35.45 9.36
CA THR A 356 -30.57 -35.63 8.20
C THR A 356 -32.04 -35.67 8.61
N GLY A 357 -32.34 -36.18 9.83
CA GLY A 357 -33.71 -36.22 10.33
C GLY A 357 -34.27 -34.81 10.61
N ALA A 358 -33.47 -33.97 11.28
CA ALA A 358 -33.83 -32.58 11.53
C ALA A 358 -33.96 -31.77 10.23
N ILE A 359 -33.07 -32.01 9.27
CA ILE A 359 -33.09 -31.36 7.94
C ILE A 359 -34.36 -31.80 7.19
N ASP A 360 -34.67 -33.07 7.14
CA ASP A 360 -35.86 -33.59 6.47
C ASP A 360 -37.17 -33.05 7.07
N ALA A 361 -37.26 -32.98 8.39
CA ALA A 361 -38.42 -32.39 9.06
C ALA A 361 -38.58 -30.89 8.73
N ALA A 362 -37.49 -30.15 8.65
CA ALA A 362 -37.54 -28.75 8.24
C ALA A 362 -37.96 -28.59 6.76
N ILE A 363 -37.42 -29.43 5.87
CA ILE A 363 -37.81 -29.46 4.46
C ILE A 363 -39.29 -29.74 4.30
N GLU A 364 -39.82 -30.76 4.99
CA GLU A 364 -41.25 -31.13 4.96
C GLU A 364 -42.16 -29.97 5.38
N LYS A 365 -41.80 -29.28 6.47
CA LYS A 365 -42.54 -28.07 6.89
C LYS A 365 -42.52 -26.97 5.84
N VAL A 366 -41.36 -26.72 5.20
CA VAL A 366 -41.24 -25.71 4.18
C VAL A 366 -42.04 -26.07 2.92
N LEU A 367 -41.97 -27.32 2.47
CA LEU A 367 -42.73 -27.77 1.29
C LEU A 367 -44.24 -27.78 1.58
N ALA A 368 -44.68 -28.21 2.76
CA ALA A 368 -46.09 -28.17 3.15
C ALA A 368 -46.63 -26.74 3.22
N ALA A 369 -45.87 -25.79 3.73
CA ALA A 369 -46.26 -24.38 3.82
C ALA A 369 -46.24 -23.65 2.45
N ASN A 370 -45.70 -24.26 1.38
CA ASN A 370 -45.59 -23.65 0.06
C ASN A 370 -46.02 -24.62 -1.05
N ALA A 371 -47.15 -25.33 -0.83
CA ALA A 371 -47.68 -26.35 -1.75
C ALA A 371 -47.84 -25.85 -3.18
N ASP A 372 -48.33 -24.62 -3.35
CA ASP A 372 -48.51 -23.99 -4.68
C ASP A 372 -47.19 -23.86 -5.44
N LYS A 373 -46.15 -23.42 -4.75
CA LYS A 373 -44.82 -23.28 -5.35
C LYS A 373 -44.15 -24.65 -5.62
N VAL A 374 -44.49 -25.67 -4.84
CA VAL A 374 -44.05 -27.05 -5.13
C VAL A 374 -44.69 -27.54 -6.42
N ALA A 375 -45.99 -27.28 -6.62
CA ALA A 375 -46.68 -27.59 -7.88
C ALA A 375 -46.06 -26.84 -9.06
N ASP A 376 -45.76 -25.57 -8.90
CA ASP A 376 -45.10 -24.72 -9.89
C ASP A 376 -43.69 -25.24 -10.26
N TYR A 377 -42.91 -25.67 -9.26
CA TYR A 377 -41.60 -26.27 -9.48
C TYR A 377 -41.68 -27.57 -10.27
N LYS A 378 -42.59 -28.45 -9.88
CA LYS A 378 -42.89 -29.69 -10.61
C LYS A 378 -43.46 -29.43 -12.01
N GLY A 379 -44.11 -28.31 -12.23
CA GLY A 379 -44.59 -27.83 -13.52
C GLY A 379 -43.49 -27.21 -14.40
N GLY A 380 -42.21 -27.22 -13.97
CA GLY A 380 -41.04 -26.81 -14.77
C GLY A 380 -40.39 -25.49 -14.34
N LYS A 381 -40.85 -24.79 -13.29
CA LYS A 381 -40.24 -23.56 -12.79
C LYS A 381 -38.99 -23.84 -11.88
N GLN A 382 -37.94 -24.36 -12.48
CA GLN A 382 -36.71 -24.80 -11.80
C GLN A 382 -36.06 -23.73 -10.91
N GLN A 383 -36.24 -22.45 -11.19
CA GLN A 383 -35.71 -21.32 -10.40
C GLN A 383 -36.25 -21.27 -8.95
N LEU A 384 -37.40 -21.94 -8.68
CA LEU A 384 -37.96 -22.04 -7.33
C LEU A 384 -37.15 -22.94 -6.39
N PHE A 385 -36.21 -23.74 -6.92
CA PHE A 385 -35.33 -24.55 -6.08
C PHE A 385 -34.55 -23.71 -5.07
N GLY A 386 -33.96 -22.58 -5.51
CA GLY A 386 -33.24 -21.66 -4.63
C GLY A 386 -34.12 -21.05 -3.53
N PHE A 387 -35.42 -20.83 -3.82
CA PHE A 387 -36.39 -20.39 -2.82
C PHE A 387 -36.55 -21.44 -1.70
N PHE A 388 -36.73 -22.73 -2.04
CA PHE A 388 -36.89 -23.78 -1.04
C PHE A 388 -35.63 -23.97 -0.22
N VAL A 389 -34.43 -23.89 -0.82
CA VAL A 389 -33.15 -23.92 -0.10
C VAL A 389 -33.10 -22.77 0.92
N GLY A 390 -33.39 -21.54 0.48
CA GLY A 390 -33.39 -20.36 1.36
C GLY A 390 -34.37 -20.46 2.52
N GLN A 391 -35.57 -20.95 2.28
CA GLN A 391 -36.60 -21.14 3.34
C GLN A 391 -36.20 -22.24 4.33
N THR A 392 -35.62 -23.35 3.85
CA THR A 392 -35.14 -24.41 4.72
C THR A 392 -33.97 -23.94 5.59
N MET A 393 -33.01 -23.25 5.00
CA MET A 393 -31.91 -22.64 5.74
C MET A 393 -32.40 -21.64 6.79
N LYS A 394 -33.40 -20.81 6.46
CA LYS A 394 -34.03 -19.90 7.41
C LYS A 394 -34.74 -20.63 8.55
N ALA A 395 -35.48 -21.69 8.24
CA ALA A 395 -36.20 -22.50 9.22
C ALA A 395 -35.22 -23.20 10.22
N MET A 396 -34.00 -23.48 9.79
CA MET A 396 -32.93 -24.06 10.60
C MET A 396 -31.93 -23.01 11.14
N ALA A 397 -32.30 -21.72 11.12
CA ALA A 397 -31.49 -20.61 11.59
C ALA A 397 -30.06 -20.60 11.01
N GLY A 398 -29.90 -21.03 9.76
CA GLY A 398 -28.60 -21.09 9.06
C GLY A 398 -27.68 -22.25 9.51
N LYS A 399 -28.12 -23.10 10.44
CA LYS A 399 -27.30 -24.17 11.02
C LYS A 399 -27.28 -25.48 10.21
N ALA A 400 -28.16 -25.64 9.21
CA ALA A 400 -28.17 -26.83 8.37
C ALA A 400 -26.97 -26.81 7.38
N ASN A 401 -26.43 -28.01 7.10
CA ASN A 401 -25.43 -28.16 6.04
C ASN A 401 -26.08 -27.88 4.67
N PRO A 402 -25.64 -26.82 3.92
CA PRO A 402 -26.27 -26.44 2.66
C PRO A 402 -26.20 -27.53 1.59
N GLN A 403 -25.14 -28.35 1.57
CA GLN A 403 -25.00 -29.45 0.61
C GLN A 403 -26.04 -30.54 0.90
N LEU A 404 -26.18 -30.91 2.16
CA LEU A 404 -27.22 -31.89 2.57
C LEU A 404 -28.63 -31.35 2.32
N VAL A 405 -28.88 -30.06 2.60
CA VAL A 405 -30.17 -29.43 2.29
C VAL A 405 -30.48 -29.51 0.79
N ASN A 406 -29.50 -29.19 -0.07
CA ASN A 406 -29.67 -29.29 -1.52
C ASN A 406 -29.93 -30.73 -1.97
N GLU A 407 -29.18 -31.69 -1.46
CA GLU A 407 -29.32 -33.12 -1.78
C GLU A 407 -30.71 -33.63 -1.37
N ARG A 408 -31.10 -33.37 -0.11
CA ARG A 408 -32.39 -33.81 0.43
C ARG A 408 -33.59 -33.13 -0.22
N LEU A 409 -33.48 -31.84 -0.57
CA LEU A 409 -34.52 -31.13 -1.32
C LEU A 409 -34.68 -31.69 -2.74
N ARG A 410 -33.59 -32.01 -3.45
CA ARG A 410 -33.66 -32.66 -4.75
C ARG A 410 -34.36 -34.02 -4.66
N ALA A 411 -34.01 -34.82 -3.66
CA ALA A 411 -34.64 -36.13 -3.44
C ALA A 411 -36.13 -36.05 -3.14
N LYS A 412 -36.61 -34.96 -2.50
CA LYS A 412 -38.04 -34.78 -2.13
C LYS A 412 -38.86 -34.05 -3.18
N LEU A 413 -38.23 -33.23 -4.02
CA LEU A 413 -38.92 -32.48 -5.08
C LEU A 413 -38.98 -33.26 -6.41
N GLY A 414 -38.09 -34.23 -6.61
CA GLY A 414 -38.04 -35.08 -7.79
C GLY A 414 -37.12 -34.53 -8.85
#